data_d5d9484d915dde6dcabded1f00691378
#
_entry.id   d5d9484d915dde6dcabded1f00691378
#
_cell.length_a   1.000
_cell.length_b   1.000
_cell.length_c   1.000
_cell.angle_alpha   90.00
_cell.angle_beta   90.00
_cell.angle_gamma   90.00
#
_symmetry.space_group_name_H-M   'P 1'
#
loop_
_entity.id
_entity.type
_entity.pdbx_description
1 polymer ?
#
loop_
_entity_poly.entity_id
_entity_poly.type
_entity_poly.pdbx_seq_one_letter_code
_entity_poly.pdbx_strand_id
1 'polypeptide(L)'
;MERIRIAIIVPFANVFYSGGVTVQGRMWKEGLEELGNIVDLVDNWGKFDWNTYDYIIILGNGKLLLDYMFLLRGFKHPQIISAPIIDYHKSFFSFVLRSRYFGSVRLKINKPFHDLYYCRNMFDFYLVRSEYESRFIEKGFHIDIKKIYKLPLNFRIPMRYLKNIDFEKKENFCFHSSRLGSPGKNVERLIKAAIKYDFNLVLAGSIKGHEQESWLHRLIDGHHNIQYVGWLSDEELYDYYSRAKVFALPSIIEGVGMVALEASIFGCEIILTNIGAPKEYFNGMAHLVNPYDIDDIGLKIKKALLGVGYQPRLRKYILNRNNSDYCMKELDSVLRKNQKER
;
A
#
# COMPACT_ATOMS: atom_id res chain seq x y z
N MET A 1 -20.64 -16.23 -17.91
CA MET A 1 -20.22 -14.86 -18.25
C MET A 1 -19.04 -14.94 -19.20
N GLU A 2 -18.93 -14.01 -20.15
CA GLU A 2 -17.79 -13.93 -21.04
C GLU A 2 -16.50 -13.66 -20.26
N ARG A 3 -15.40 -14.29 -20.67
CA ARG A 3 -14.10 -14.12 -20.00
C ARG A 3 -13.45 -12.83 -20.47
N ILE A 4 -13.05 -12.00 -19.53
CA ILE A 4 -12.31 -10.76 -19.80
C ILE A 4 -10.81 -11.09 -19.83
N ARG A 5 -10.08 -10.58 -20.83
CA ARG A 5 -8.62 -10.69 -20.91
C ARG A 5 -7.97 -9.40 -20.43
N ILE A 6 -7.12 -9.51 -19.44
CA ILE A 6 -6.53 -8.37 -18.72
C ILE A 6 -5.00 -8.51 -18.71
N ALA A 7 -4.29 -7.46 -19.12
CA ALA A 7 -2.86 -7.34 -18.87
C ALA A 7 -2.62 -6.39 -17.70
N ILE A 8 -1.80 -6.78 -16.74
CA ILE A 8 -1.39 -5.92 -15.63
C ILE A 8 0.08 -5.55 -15.82
N ILE A 9 0.35 -4.26 -15.95
CA ILE A 9 1.70 -3.70 -16.10
C ILE A 9 2.08 -3.02 -14.80
N VAL A 10 3.22 -3.40 -14.24
CA VAL A 10 3.85 -2.71 -13.12
C VAL A 10 5.05 -1.94 -13.66
N PRO A 11 4.98 -0.60 -13.82
CA PRO A 11 5.97 0.19 -14.53
C PRO A 11 7.25 0.45 -13.70
N PHE A 12 7.78 -0.61 -13.10
CA PHE A 12 9.02 -0.64 -12.33
C PHE A 12 9.94 -1.75 -12.85
N ALA A 13 11.22 -1.64 -12.59
CA ALA A 13 12.16 -2.73 -12.83
C ALA A 13 11.94 -3.85 -11.78
N ASN A 14 11.01 -4.75 -12.06
CA ASN A 14 10.54 -5.80 -11.13
C ASN A 14 11.64 -6.77 -10.67
N VAL A 15 12.74 -6.87 -11.41
CA VAL A 15 13.88 -7.74 -11.09
C VAL A 15 14.58 -7.33 -9.78
N PHE A 16 14.50 -6.06 -9.40
CA PHE A 16 15.21 -5.51 -8.24
C PHE A 16 14.32 -5.14 -7.05
N TYR A 17 13.00 -5.16 -7.20
CA TYR A 17 12.08 -4.64 -6.18
C TYR A 17 10.87 -5.56 -6.00
N SER A 18 10.88 -6.35 -4.94
CA SER A 18 9.63 -6.89 -4.38
C SER A 18 9.06 -5.84 -3.41
N GLY A 19 7.96 -5.21 -3.78
CA GLY A 19 7.31 -4.19 -2.96
C GLY A 19 5.79 -4.35 -3.01
N GLY A 20 5.07 -3.57 -2.22
CA GLY A 20 3.61 -3.64 -2.11
C GLY A 20 2.87 -3.60 -3.45
N VAL A 21 3.42 -2.88 -4.45
CA VAL A 21 2.83 -2.80 -5.80
C VAL A 21 2.91 -4.14 -6.54
N THR A 22 4.05 -4.81 -6.48
CA THR A 22 4.23 -6.15 -7.10
C THR A 22 3.33 -7.19 -6.42
N VAL A 23 3.23 -7.12 -5.10
CA VAL A 23 2.32 -7.96 -4.32
C VAL A 23 0.87 -7.71 -4.75
N GLN A 24 0.45 -6.45 -4.85
CA GLN A 24 -0.90 -6.08 -5.30
C GLN A 24 -1.19 -6.63 -6.71
N GLY A 25 -0.25 -6.53 -7.65
CA GLY A 25 -0.42 -7.07 -9.00
C GLY A 25 -0.67 -8.58 -9.01
N ARG A 26 0.07 -9.33 -8.20
CA ARG A 26 -0.14 -10.79 -8.04
C ARG A 26 -1.50 -11.11 -7.43
N MET A 27 -1.88 -10.41 -6.36
CA MET A 27 -3.18 -10.59 -5.71
C MET A 27 -4.35 -10.30 -6.67
N TRP A 28 -4.22 -9.28 -7.50
CA TRP A 28 -5.24 -8.97 -8.51
C TRP A 28 -5.30 -10.03 -9.61
N LYS A 29 -4.15 -10.53 -10.06
CA LYS A 29 -4.11 -11.66 -11.02
C LYS A 29 -4.85 -12.87 -10.44
N GLU A 30 -4.40 -13.36 -9.29
CA GLU A 30 -4.96 -14.54 -8.63
C GLU A 30 -6.47 -14.40 -8.40
N GLY A 31 -6.91 -13.30 -7.81
CA GLY A 31 -8.33 -13.12 -7.50
C GLY A 31 -9.23 -12.91 -8.73
N LEU A 32 -8.73 -12.27 -9.80
CA LEU A 32 -9.49 -12.15 -11.05
C LEU A 32 -9.54 -13.48 -11.81
N GLU A 33 -8.49 -14.31 -11.75
CA GLU A 33 -8.48 -15.67 -12.33
C GLU A 33 -9.45 -16.59 -11.59
N GLU A 34 -9.56 -16.49 -10.26
CA GLU A 34 -10.58 -17.20 -9.47
C GLU A 34 -12.01 -16.85 -9.91
N LEU A 35 -12.23 -15.63 -10.42
CA LEU A 35 -13.52 -15.20 -11.00
C LEU A 35 -13.70 -15.61 -12.47
N GLY A 36 -12.74 -16.37 -13.03
CA GLY A 36 -12.80 -16.94 -14.38
C GLY A 36 -12.26 -16.04 -15.48
N ASN A 37 -11.63 -14.93 -15.18
CA ASN A 37 -10.97 -14.05 -16.16
C ASN A 37 -9.58 -14.60 -16.55
N ILE A 38 -9.00 -14.06 -17.61
CA ILE A 38 -7.64 -14.40 -18.08
C ILE A 38 -6.75 -13.20 -17.77
N VAL A 39 -5.71 -13.40 -16.94
CA VAL A 39 -4.88 -12.29 -16.47
C VAL A 39 -3.39 -12.57 -16.68
N ASP A 40 -2.74 -11.69 -17.43
CA ASP A 40 -1.31 -11.73 -17.64
C ASP A 40 -0.61 -10.64 -16.84
N LEU A 41 0.41 -11.02 -16.05
CA LEU A 41 1.37 -10.05 -15.51
C LEU A 41 2.45 -9.80 -16.56
N VAL A 42 2.54 -8.57 -17.02
CA VAL A 42 3.50 -8.22 -18.07
C VAL A 42 4.92 -8.21 -17.50
N ASP A 43 5.79 -8.98 -18.14
CA ASP A 43 7.21 -9.00 -17.87
C ASP A 43 8.04 -8.61 -19.11
N ASN A 44 9.35 -8.48 -18.96
CA ASN A 44 10.24 -8.06 -20.04
C ASN A 44 10.60 -9.20 -21.04
N TRP A 45 10.16 -10.42 -20.78
CA TRP A 45 10.53 -11.62 -21.57
C TRP A 45 9.36 -12.15 -22.38
N GLY A 46 8.12 -11.85 -21.93
CA GLY A 46 6.90 -12.29 -22.59
C GLY A 46 6.67 -11.59 -23.93
N LYS A 47 6.03 -12.30 -24.85
CA LYS A 47 5.48 -11.72 -26.08
C LYS A 47 3.99 -11.51 -25.87
N PHE A 48 3.55 -10.25 -25.92
CA PHE A 48 2.17 -9.86 -25.67
C PHE A 48 1.54 -9.31 -26.95
N ASP A 49 0.45 -9.93 -27.40
CA ASP A 49 -0.39 -9.34 -28.44
C ASP A 49 -1.44 -8.43 -27.79
N TRP A 50 -1.13 -7.15 -27.73
CA TRP A 50 -1.94 -6.14 -27.06
C TRP A 50 -3.37 -6.03 -27.60
N ASN A 51 -3.63 -6.39 -28.85
CA ASN A 51 -4.97 -6.34 -29.43
C ASN A 51 -5.90 -7.44 -28.88
N THR A 52 -5.36 -8.45 -28.20
CA THR A 52 -6.15 -9.55 -27.64
C THR A 52 -6.71 -9.24 -26.26
N TYR A 53 -6.26 -8.15 -25.62
CA TYR A 53 -6.74 -7.76 -24.29
C TYR A 53 -7.95 -6.84 -24.38
N ASP A 54 -8.88 -7.01 -23.44
CA ASP A 54 -9.98 -6.09 -23.21
C ASP A 54 -9.49 -4.89 -22.40
N TYR A 55 -8.61 -5.15 -21.42
CA TYR A 55 -8.07 -4.15 -20.51
C TYR A 55 -6.56 -4.27 -20.32
N ILE A 56 -5.91 -3.12 -20.22
CA ILE A 56 -4.53 -3.00 -19.74
C ILE A 56 -4.52 -2.13 -18.50
N ILE A 57 -4.18 -2.71 -17.35
CA ILE A 57 -4.11 -2.00 -16.08
C ILE A 57 -2.67 -1.60 -15.80
N ILE A 58 -2.41 -0.30 -15.73
CA ILE A 58 -1.13 0.24 -15.31
C ILE A 58 -1.15 0.44 -13.80
N LEU A 59 -0.46 -0.42 -13.07
CA LEU A 59 -0.45 -0.43 -11.62
C LEU A 59 0.74 0.35 -11.05
N GLY A 60 0.46 1.53 -10.52
CA GLY A 60 1.45 2.47 -10.03
C GLY A 60 1.92 3.47 -11.07
N ASN A 61 2.84 4.35 -10.67
CA ASN A 61 3.38 5.46 -11.46
C ASN A 61 4.91 5.44 -11.48
N GLY A 62 5.48 4.30 -11.88
CA GLY A 62 6.92 4.07 -11.95
C GLY A 62 7.62 4.74 -13.13
N LYS A 63 8.95 4.61 -13.18
CA LYS A 63 9.80 5.27 -14.18
C LYS A 63 9.50 4.87 -15.62
N LEU A 64 8.97 3.67 -15.84
CA LEU A 64 8.65 3.14 -17.19
C LEU A 64 7.23 3.51 -17.66
N LEU A 65 6.49 4.33 -16.88
CA LEU A 65 5.12 4.69 -17.23
C LEU A 65 5.01 5.31 -18.62
N LEU A 66 5.85 6.30 -18.93
CA LEU A 66 5.82 6.99 -20.24
C LEU A 66 6.12 6.04 -21.38
N ASP A 67 7.09 5.15 -21.22
CA ASP A 67 7.50 4.21 -22.27
C ASP A 67 6.34 3.26 -22.61
N TYR A 68 5.68 2.70 -21.59
CA TYR A 68 4.47 1.89 -21.80
C TYR A 68 3.34 2.69 -22.44
N MET A 69 3.07 3.91 -21.98
CA MET A 69 1.98 4.72 -22.52
C MET A 69 2.24 5.13 -23.98
N PHE A 70 3.49 5.42 -24.36
CA PHE A 70 3.83 5.69 -25.75
C PHE A 70 3.72 4.45 -26.64
N LEU A 71 4.05 3.27 -26.13
CA LEU A 71 3.82 2.01 -26.83
C LEU A 71 2.32 1.78 -27.03
N LEU A 72 1.55 1.85 -25.97
CA LEU A 72 0.14 1.44 -25.94
C LEU A 72 -0.79 2.38 -26.72
N ARG A 73 -0.44 3.65 -26.90
CA ARG A 73 -1.28 4.62 -27.68
C ARG A 73 -1.54 4.21 -29.12
N GLY A 74 -0.74 3.27 -29.67
CA GLY A 74 -0.91 2.74 -31.04
C GLY A 74 -1.99 1.68 -31.17
N PHE A 75 -2.49 1.15 -30.05
CA PHE A 75 -3.50 0.08 -30.02
C PHE A 75 -4.89 0.68 -29.74
N LYS A 76 -5.89 0.26 -30.53
CA LYS A 76 -7.23 0.82 -30.44
C LYS A 76 -8.19 0.00 -29.57
N HIS A 77 -7.93 -1.29 -29.42
CA HIS A 77 -8.84 -2.22 -28.76
C HIS A 77 -8.81 -2.18 -27.23
N PRO A 78 -7.66 -2.35 -26.56
CA PRO A 78 -7.69 -2.43 -25.09
C PRO A 78 -8.02 -1.07 -24.48
N GLN A 79 -8.90 -1.07 -23.48
CA GLN A 79 -9.06 0.08 -22.61
C GLN A 79 -7.87 0.15 -21.65
N ILE A 80 -7.28 1.33 -21.53
CA ILE A 80 -6.10 1.53 -20.67
C ILE A 80 -6.56 2.16 -19.35
N ILE A 81 -6.29 1.46 -18.26
CA ILE A 81 -6.71 1.83 -16.91
C ILE A 81 -5.48 2.25 -16.10
N SER A 82 -5.56 3.36 -15.40
CA SER A 82 -4.56 3.72 -14.41
C SER A 82 -5.00 3.28 -13.01
N ALA A 83 -4.14 2.55 -12.30
CA ALA A 83 -4.26 2.32 -10.87
C ALA A 83 -3.07 3.00 -10.15
N PRO A 84 -3.10 4.34 -10.02
CA PRO A 84 -1.97 5.12 -9.54
C PRO A 84 -1.75 4.95 -8.04
N ILE A 85 -0.55 5.32 -7.59
CA ILE A 85 -0.21 5.38 -6.16
C ILE A 85 0.09 6.82 -5.80
N ILE A 86 -0.76 7.42 -4.99
CA ILE A 86 -0.61 8.79 -4.52
C ILE A 86 -0.29 8.79 -3.02
N ASP A 87 0.99 8.70 -2.71
CA ASP A 87 1.54 8.74 -1.36
C ASP A 87 2.10 10.13 -0.98
N TYR A 88 1.55 11.19 -1.58
CA TYR A 88 2.04 12.55 -1.45
C TYR A 88 1.64 13.18 -0.10
N HIS A 89 2.60 13.48 0.74
CA HIS A 89 2.41 13.92 2.14
C HIS A 89 2.48 15.45 2.35
N LYS A 90 2.78 16.22 1.28
CA LYS A 90 2.82 17.69 1.35
C LYS A 90 1.49 18.29 0.92
N SER A 91 1.42 19.62 0.85
CA SER A 91 0.18 20.32 0.49
C SER A 91 -0.31 19.97 -0.91
N PHE A 92 -1.63 20.02 -1.10
CA PHE A 92 -2.27 19.80 -2.40
C PHE A 92 -1.73 20.75 -3.48
N PHE A 93 -1.52 22.02 -3.14
CA PHE A 93 -0.94 23.00 -4.05
C PHE A 93 0.46 22.60 -4.53
N SER A 94 1.31 22.14 -3.61
CA SER A 94 2.64 21.63 -3.94
C SER A 94 2.57 20.40 -4.86
N PHE A 95 1.57 19.52 -4.69
CA PHE A 95 1.34 18.41 -5.59
C PHE A 95 1.01 18.89 -7.02
N VAL A 96 0.09 19.83 -7.15
CA VAL A 96 -0.31 20.39 -8.46
C VAL A 96 0.88 21.02 -9.17
N LEU A 97 1.68 21.84 -8.47
CA LEU A 97 2.89 22.44 -9.03
C LEU A 97 3.91 21.38 -9.49
N ARG A 98 4.17 20.39 -8.64
CA ARG A 98 5.11 19.30 -8.97
C ARG A 98 4.65 18.48 -10.16
N SER A 99 3.37 18.14 -10.20
CA SER A 99 2.80 17.36 -11.30
C SER A 99 2.85 18.09 -12.63
N ARG A 100 2.77 19.42 -12.64
CA ARG A 100 2.76 20.21 -13.88
C ARG A 100 4.15 20.65 -14.34
N TYR A 101 5.04 20.98 -13.43
CA TYR A 101 6.26 21.73 -13.76
C TYR A 101 7.56 21.04 -13.35
N PHE A 102 7.55 20.00 -12.52
CA PHE A 102 8.75 19.35 -12.01
C PHE A 102 9.16 18.09 -12.77
N GLY A 103 8.97 18.10 -14.08
CA GLY A 103 9.40 17.06 -15.00
C GLY A 103 9.44 17.61 -16.42
N SER A 104 9.96 16.85 -17.36
CA SER A 104 9.93 17.19 -18.78
C SER A 104 10.07 15.96 -19.64
N VAL A 105 9.04 15.63 -20.37
CA VAL A 105 9.05 14.53 -21.34
C VAL A 105 10.09 14.79 -22.44
N ARG A 106 10.18 16.04 -22.92
CA ARG A 106 11.13 16.43 -23.97
C ARG A 106 12.59 16.27 -23.54
N LEU A 107 12.89 16.58 -22.27
CA LEU A 107 14.25 16.48 -21.71
C LEU A 107 14.49 15.15 -21.00
N LYS A 108 13.54 14.20 -21.06
CA LYS A 108 13.58 12.90 -20.37
C LYS A 108 13.81 13.02 -18.84
N ILE A 109 13.30 14.11 -18.24
CA ILE A 109 13.33 14.31 -16.79
C ILE A 109 12.07 13.66 -16.20
N ASN A 110 12.15 12.36 -15.94
CA ASN A 110 11.03 11.58 -15.44
C ASN A 110 10.78 11.84 -13.95
N LYS A 111 9.54 12.18 -13.62
CA LYS A 111 9.04 12.34 -12.25
C LYS A 111 7.67 11.69 -12.14
N PRO A 112 7.44 10.78 -11.17
CA PRO A 112 6.24 9.93 -11.14
C PRO A 112 4.91 10.68 -11.28
N PHE A 113 4.72 11.77 -10.57
CA PHE A 113 3.46 12.55 -10.64
C PHE A 113 3.38 13.42 -11.89
N HIS A 114 4.49 13.91 -12.43
CA HIS A 114 4.52 14.64 -13.69
C HIS A 114 4.21 13.71 -14.86
N ASP A 115 4.81 12.53 -14.89
CA ASP A 115 4.63 11.56 -15.96
C ASP A 115 3.18 11.05 -15.97
N LEU A 116 2.61 10.80 -14.78
CA LEU A 116 1.20 10.44 -14.64
C LEU A 116 0.28 11.58 -15.09
N TYR A 117 0.58 12.83 -14.71
CA TYR A 117 -0.18 14.01 -15.18
C TYR A 117 -0.10 14.17 -16.70
N TYR A 118 1.07 13.96 -17.29
CA TYR A 118 1.27 14.04 -18.75
C TYR A 118 0.38 13.03 -19.48
N CYS A 119 0.31 11.79 -19.00
CA CYS A 119 -0.48 10.71 -19.60
C CYS A 119 -1.98 10.74 -19.20
N ARG A 120 -2.42 11.66 -18.35
CA ARG A 120 -3.75 11.62 -17.69
C ARG A 120 -4.94 11.43 -18.62
N ASN A 121 -4.90 11.98 -19.84
CA ASN A 121 -5.98 11.89 -20.81
C ASN A 121 -5.88 10.63 -21.71
N MET A 122 -4.84 9.82 -21.53
CA MET A 122 -4.66 8.56 -22.26
C MET A 122 -5.31 7.37 -21.55
N PHE A 123 -5.77 7.57 -20.30
CA PHE A 123 -6.48 6.55 -19.54
C PHE A 123 -7.98 6.67 -19.76
N ASP A 124 -8.65 5.53 -19.97
CA ASP A 124 -10.11 5.48 -20.08
C ASP A 124 -10.74 5.79 -18.71
N PHE A 125 -10.20 5.18 -17.62
CA PHE A 125 -10.61 5.44 -16.25
C PHE A 125 -9.51 5.11 -15.22
N TYR A 126 -9.80 5.42 -13.96
CA TYR A 126 -8.86 5.31 -12.85
C TYR A 126 -9.40 4.40 -11.76
N LEU A 127 -8.54 3.55 -11.20
CA LEU A 127 -8.79 2.76 -10.00
C LEU A 127 -7.99 3.36 -8.85
N VAL A 128 -8.65 4.00 -7.91
CA VAL A 128 -8.02 4.63 -6.75
C VAL A 128 -8.34 3.84 -5.48
N ARG A 129 -7.44 3.86 -4.51
CA ARG A 129 -7.58 3.05 -3.28
C ARG A 129 -8.27 3.81 -2.14
N SER A 130 -8.46 5.12 -2.27
CA SER A 130 -8.97 5.99 -1.20
C SER A 130 -9.60 7.27 -1.75
N GLU A 131 -10.39 7.96 -0.92
CA GLU A 131 -10.86 9.31 -1.21
C GLU A 131 -9.70 10.31 -1.32
N TYR A 132 -8.65 10.07 -0.55
CA TYR A 132 -7.43 10.86 -0.63
C TYR A 132 -6.84 10.82 -2.06
N GLU A 133 -6.63 9.63 -2.62
CA GLU A 133 -6.14 9.47 -3.99
C GLU A 133 -7.14 10.04 -5.02
N SER A 134 -8.44 9.76 -4.85
CA SER A 134 -9.51 10.29 -5.71
C SER A 134 -9.43 11.81 -5.83
N ARG A 135 -9.30 12.51 -4.71
CA ARG A 135 -9.19 13.98 -4.69
C ARG A 135 -7.98 14.50 -5.49
N PHE A 136 -6.84 13.80 -5.41
CA PHE A 136 -5.64 14.22 -6.15
C PHE A 136 -5.80 14.01 -7.66
N ILE A 137 -6.45 12.92 -8.08
CA ILE A 137 -6.73 12.66 -9.49
C ILE A 137 -7.82 13.61 -10.00
N GLU A 138 -8.97 13.72 -9.32
CA GLU A 138 -10.06 14.59 -9.71
C GLU A 138 -9.62 16.05 -9.80
N LYS A 139 -9.19 16.62 -8.67
CA LYS A 139 -8.90 18.06 -8.55
C LYS A 139 -7.50 18.44 -9.03
N GLY A 140 -6.52 17.57 -8.81
CA GLY A 140 -5.13 17.83 -9.18
C GLY A 140 -4.89 17.67 -10.69
N PHE A 141 -5.50 16.67 -11.30
CA PHE A 141 -5.34 16.37 -12.72
C PHE A 141 -6.54 16.79 -13.58
N HIS A 142 -7.63 17.31 -12.98
CA HIS A 142 -8.87 17.69 -13.65
C HIS A 142 -9.51 16.51 -14.40
N ILE A 143 -9.58 15.36 -13.77
CA ILE A 143 -10.26 14.17 -14.29
C ILE A 143 -11.71 14.16 -13.81
N ASP A 144 -12.64 13.86 -14.70
CA ASP A 144 -14.06 13.71 -14.35
C ASP A 144 -14.20 12.60 -13.29
N ILE A 145 -14.92 12.90 -12.21
CA ILE A 145 -15.20 11.94 -11.12
C ILE A 145 -15.88 10.65 -11.62
N LYS A 146 -16.64 10.73 -12.72
CA LYS A 146 -17.28 9.57 -13.37
C LYS A 146 -16.28 8.55 -13.92
N LYS A 147 -15.04 8.97 -14.14
CA LYS A 147 -13.91 8.11 -14.57
C LYS A 147 -13.08 7.59 -13.40
N ILE A 148 -13.46 7.85 -12.16
CA ILE A 148 -12.68 7.47 -10.99
C ILE A 148 -13.48 6.46 -10.17
N TYR A 149 -12.95 5.24 -10.05
CA TYR A 149 -13.56 4.16 -9.28
C TYR A 149 -12.70 3.87 -8.05
N LYS A 150 -13.32 3.87 -6.87
CA LYS A 150 -12.64 3.55 -5.63
C LYS A 150 -12.66 2.04 -5.41
N LEU A 151 -11.48 1.44 -5.38
CA LEU A 151 -11.27 0.03 -5.12
C LEU A 151 -10.41 -0.13 -3.86
N PRO A 152 -10.95 -0.63 -2.75
CA PRO A 152 -10.16 -0.86 -1.55
C PRO A 152 -9.09 -1.92 -1.78
N LEU A 153 -7.92 -1.74 -1.16
CA LEU A 153 -6.86 -2.72 -1.19
C LEU A 153 -7.22 -3.90 -0.29
N ASN A 154 -7.03 -5.12 -0.79
CA ASN A 154 -7.18 -6.33 -0.01
C ASN A 154 -5.89 -6.67 0.76
N PHE A 155 -6.02 -7.43 1.85
CA PHE A 155 -4.88 -8.05 2.53
C PHE A 155 -4.49 -9.35 1.81
N ARG A 156 -3.23 -9.77 1.96
CA ARG A 156 -2.64 -10.94 1.27
C ARG A 156 -2.66 -12.24 2.08
N ILE A 157 -3.12 -12.21 3.32
CA ILE A 157 -2.98 -13.34 4.24
C ILE A 157 -4.00 -14.43 3.93
N PRO A 158 -3.55 -15.69 3.69
CA PRO A 158 -4.46 -16.79 3.50
C PRO A 158 -5.33 -17.04 4.74
N MET A 159 -6.62 -17.28 4.53
CA MET A 159 -7.61 -17.46 5.62
C MET A 159 -7.27 -18.59 6.60
N ARG A 160 -6.45 -19.58 6.19
CA ARG A 160 -6.00 -20.66 7.07
C ARG A 160 -5.22 -20.17 8.30
N TYR A 161 -4.49 -19.07 8.19
CA TYR A 161 -3.73 -18.47 9.30
C TYR A 161 -4.60 -17.65 10.25
N LEU A 162 -5.85 -17.37 9.88
CA LEU A 162 -6.75 -16.49 10.63
C LEU A 162 -7.80 -17.22 11.47
N LYS A 163 -7.82 -18.58 11.46
CA LYS A 163 -8.89 -19.36 12.08
C LYS A 163 -8.91 -19.30 13.60
N ASN A 164 -7.74 -19.19 14.26
CA ASN A 164 -7.61 -19.35 15.71
C ASN A 164 -6.82 -18.18 16.33
N ILE A 165 -7.28 -16.95 16.13
CA ILE A 165 -6.67 -15.79 16.78
C ILE A 165 -7.19 -15.70 18.22
N ASP A 166 -6.29 -15.83 19.17
CA ASP A 166 -6.58 -15.72 20.61
C ASP A 166 -6.18 -14.33 21.11
N PHE A 167 -7.16 -13.51 21.43
CA PHE A 167 -6.94 -12.12 21.89
C PHE A 167 -6.42 -12.07 23.33
N GLU A 168 -6.66 -13.11 24.14
CA GLU A 168 -6.20 -13.17 25.53
C GLU A 168 -4.70 -13.51 25.65
N LYS A 169 -4.15 -14.13 24.60
CA LYS A 169 -2.72 -14.50 24.55
C LYS A 169 -1.80 -13.44 23.94
N LYS A 170 -2.31 -12.22 23.74
CA LYS A 170 -1.47 -11.13 23.24
C LYS A 170 -0.39 -10.74 24.23
N GLU A 171 0.85 -10.74 23.76
CA GLU A 171 2.01 -10.31 24.54
C GLU A 171 2.12 -8.78 24.59
N ASN A 172 2.59 -8.24 25.70
CA ASN A 172 2.61 -6.81 25.94
C ASN A 172 3.81 -6.11 25.25
N PHE A 173 3.83 -6.16 23.90
CA PHE A 173 4.81 -5.42 23.10
C PHE A 173 4.17 -4.76 21.87
N CYS A 174 4.86 -3.73 21.38
CA CYS A 174 4.58 -3.05 20.12
C CYS A 174 5.44 -3.67 19.02
N PHE A 175 4.83 -4.06 17.92
CA PHE A 175 5.50 -4.57 16.73
C PHE A 175 5.51 -3.53 15.61
N HIS A 176 6.61 -3.45 14.86
CA HIS A 176 6.72 -2.66 13.64
C HIS A 176 7.43 -3.46 12.56
N SER A 177 6.87 -3.44 11.35
CA SER A 177 7.51 -4.07 10.18
C SER A 177 7.51 -3.15 8.98
N SER A 178 8.70 -2.86 8.44
CA SER A 178 8.88 -2.02 7.25
C SER A 178 10.29 -2.13 6.67
N ARG A 179 10.58 -1.32 5.64
CA ARG A 179 11.97 -0.99 5.25
C ARG A 179 12.52 0.02 6.25
N LEU A 180 13.20 -0.46 7.29
CA LEU A 180 13.57 0.33 8.47
C LEU A 180 14.44 1.56 8.14
N GLY A 181 15.38 1.42 7.19
CA GLY A 181 16.24 2.52 6.75
C GLY A 181 15.55 3.56 5.85
N SER A 182 14.25 3.42 5.56
CA SER A 182 13.52 4.41 4.77
C SER A 182 13.05 5.57 5.64
N PRO A 183 13.48 6.83 5.40
CA PRO A 183 13.08 7.98 6.22
C PRO A 183 11.56 8.18 6.30
N GLY A 184 10.82 7.79 5.23
CA GLY A 184 9.36 7.86 5.19
C GLY A 184 8.67 6.93 6.17
N LYS A 185 9.34 5.88 6.67
CA LYS A 185 8.78 4.93 7.66
C LYS A 185 8.90 5.43 9.11
N ASN A 186 9.73 6.46 9.35
CA ASN A 186 9.80 7.19 10.63
C ASN A 186 10.21 6.33 11.84
N VAL A 187 11.03 5.33 11.59
CA VAL A 187 11.44 4.33 12.61
C VAL A 187 12.22 4.98 13.75
N GLU A 188 13.02 5.99 13.45
CA GLU A 188 13.79 6.72 14.49
C GLU A 188 12.89 7.35 15.56
N ARG A 189 11.76 8.00 15.16
CA ARG A 189 10.82 8.56 16.15
C ARG A 189 10.08 7.48 16.92
N LEU A 190 9.79 6.34 16.30
CA LEU A 190 9.19 5.20 17.00
C LEU A 190 10.14 4.64 18.05
N ILE A 191 11.44 4.49 17.75
CA ILE A 191 12.47 4.08 18.70
C ILE A 191 12.57 5.09 19.85
N LYS A 192 12.67 6.38 19.54
CA LYS A 192 12.70 7.44 20.58
C LYS A 192 11.46 7.43 21.46
N ALA A 193 10.28 7.12 20.91
CA ALA A 193 9.07 6.95 21.69
C ALA A 193 9.16 5.73 22.63
N ALA A 194 9.70 4.61 22.16
CA ALA A 194 9.87 3.41 22.97
C ALA A 194 10.83 3.65 24.13
N ILE A 195 11.92 4.36 23.90
CA ILE A 195 12.89 4.77 24.94
C ILE A 195 12.22 5.67 25.97
N LYS A 196 11.56 6.76 25.50
CA LYS A 196 10.98 7.79 26.40
C LYS A 196 9.84 7.24 27.25
N TYR A 197 9.00 6.37 26.68
CA TYR A 197 7.79 5.85 27.32
C TYR A 197 7.94 4.45 27.88
N ASP A 198 9.12 3.87 27.79
CA ASP A 198 9.48 2.55 28.34
C ASP A 198 8.45 1.47 27.99
N PHE A 199 8.35 1.14 26.69
CA PHE A 199 7.57 0.00 26.22
C PHE A 199 8.42 -0.93 25.34
N ASN A 200 8.09 -2.21 25.36
CA ASN A 200 8.75 -3.20 24.52
C ASN A 200 8.43 -2.98 23.05
N LEU A 201 9.47 -2.80 22.24
CA LEU A 201 9.37 -2.59 20.80
C LEU A 201 10.14 -3.67 20.05
N VAL A 202 9.46 -4.37 19.16
CA VAL A 202 10.09 -5.31 18.23
C VAL A 202 10.05 -4.73 16.82
N LEU A 203 11.21 -4.62 16.18
CA LEU A 203 11.41 -4.09 14.84
C LEU A 203 11.77 -5.22 13.89
N ALA A 204 11.03 -5.35 12.80
CA ALA A 204 11.31 -6.28 11.71
C ALA A 204 11.44 -5.56 10.37
N GLY A 205 12.22 -6.13 9.47
CA GLY A 205 12.30 -5.68 8.09
C GLY A 205 13.69 -5.44 7.57
N SER A 206 13.77 -4.95 6.33
CA SER A 206 15.04 -4.82 5.64
C SER A 206 15.77 -3.53 5.97
N ILE A 207 17.09 -3.68 6.06
CA ILE A 207 18.07 -2.60 6.14
C ILE A 207 19.01 -2.76 4.94
N LYS A 208 19.44 -1.65 4.35
CA LYS A 208 20.33 -1.67 3.18
C LYS A 208 21.71 -1.13 3.52
N GLY A 209 22.70 -2.04 3.51
CA GLY A 209 24.10 -1.72 3.66
C GLY A 209 24.52 -1.33 5.07
N HIS A 210 25.81 -1.35 5.29
CA HIS A 210 26.45 -1.18 6.60
C HIS A 210 26.13 0.17 7.29
N GLU A 211 25.90 1.22 6.52
CA GLU A 211 25.58 2.54 7.09
C GLU A 211 24.23 2.55 7.82
N GLN A 212 23.21 1.93 7.23
CA GLN A 212 21.88 1.82 7.87
C GLN A 212 21.89 0.84 9.04
N GLU A 213 22.67 -0.24 8.97
CA GLU A 213 22.88 -1.15 10.09
C GLU A 213 23.52 -0.42 11.28
N SER A 214 24.61 0.27 11.03
CA SER A 214 25.31 1.07 12.07
C SER A 214 24.40 2.16 12.65
N TRP A 215 23.57 2.78 11.84
CA TRP A 215 22.56 3.75 12.29
C TRP A 215 21.55 3.10 13.24
N LEU A 216 20.98 1.95 12.89
CA LEU A 216 20.00 1.28 13.74
C LEU A 216 20.64 0.79 15.04
N HIS A 217 21.79 0.13 14.96
CA HIS A 217 22.50 -0.34 16.15
C HIS A 217 22.79 0.81 17.13
N ARG A 218 23.29 1.95 16.67
CA ARG A 218 23.51 3.12 17.54
C ARG A 218 22.22 3.64 18.20
N LEU A 219 21.07 3.50 17.56
CA LEU A 219 19.79 3.96 18.12
C LEU A 219 19.23 3.02 19.18
N ILE A 220 19.52 1.72 19.11
CA ILE A 220 18.97 0.73 20.04
C ILE A 220 19.98 0.26 21.08
N ASP A 221 21.25 0.63 20.93
CA ASP A 221 22.31 0.26 21.87
C ASP A 221 21.99 0.74 23.30
N GLY A 222 22.19 -0.16 24.27
CA GLY A 222 21.87 0.10 25.67
C GLY A 222 20.37 0.05 26.02
N HIS A 223 19.45 -0.19 25.07
CA HIS A 223 18.01 -0.21 25.30
C HIS A 223 17.44 -1.63 25.22
N HIS A 224 17.36 -2.34 26.35
CA HIS A 224 16.92 -3.73 26.44
C HIS A 224 15.44 -3.96 26.08
N ASN A 225 14.63 -2.91 26.08
CA ASN A 225 13.22 -2.94 25.68
C ASN A 225 13.02 -2.84 24.16
N ILE A 226 14.09 -2.77 23.35
CA ILE A 226 14.01 -2.67 21.88
C ILE A 226 14.80 -3.81 21.24
N GLN A 227 14.11 -4.58 20.40
CA GLN A 227 14.69 -5.70 19.68
C GLN A 227 14.56 -5.51 18.17
N TYR A 228 15.65 -5.72 17.44
CA TYR A 228 15.62 -5.87 15.98
C TYR A 228 15.79 -7.36 15.64
N VAL A 229 14.82 -7.90 14.89
CA VAL A 229 14.74 -9.32 14.54
C VAL A 229 15.10 -9.63 13.08
N GLY A 230 15.54 -8.62 12.34
CA GLY A 230 15.92 -8.81 10.94
C GLY A 230 14.73 -8.83 9.97
N TRP A 231 14.98 -9.35 8.78
CA TRP A 231 13.94 -9.63 7.80
C TRP A 231 13.26 -10.96 8.17
N LEU A 232 11.93 -10.98 8.08
CA LEU A 232 11.10 -12.14 8.42
C LEU A 232 10.48 -12.74 7.17
N SER A 233 10.34 -14.04 7.13
CA SER A 233 9.44 -14.75 6.22
C SER A 233 7.98 -14.40 6.52
N ASP A 234 7.07 -14.72 5.61
CA ASP A 234 5.64 -14.47 5.83
C ASP A 234 5.11 -15.21 7.08
N GLU A 235 5.56 -16.45 7.33
CA GLU A 235 5.14 -17.24 8.48
C GLU A 235 5.64 -16.63 9.81
N GLU A 236 6.90 -16.23 9.87
CA GLU A 236 7.46 -15.53 11.03
C GLU A 236 6.77 -14.19 11.27
N LEU A 237 6.45 -13.44 10.20
CA LEU A 237 5.73 -12.18 10.29
C LEU A 237 4.31 -12.38 10.86
N TYR A 238 3.61 -13.45 10.45
CA TYR A 238 2.29 -13.81 10.96
C TYR A 238 2.35 -14.24 12.43
N ASP A 239 3.42 -14.93 12.86
CA ASP A 239 3.64 -15.25 14.26
C ASP A 239 3.77 -13.98 15.11
N TYR A 240 4.63 -13.03 14.69
CA TYR A 240 4.73 -11.75 15.39
C TYR A 240 3.41 -10.97 15.42
N TYR A 241 2.64 -10.92 14.32
CA TYR A 241 1.31 -10.30 14.34
C TYR A 241 0.37 -11.01 15.32
N SER A 242 0.42 -12.35 15.40
CA SER A 242 -0.47 -13.11 16.29
C SER A 242 -0.18 -12.84 17.75
N ARG A 243 1.09 -12.64 18.13
CA ARG A 243 1.53 -12.39 19.51
C ARG A 243 1.46 -10.92 19.91
N ALA A 244 1.81 -10.00 19.00
CA ALA A 244 1.87 -8.57 19.33
C ALA A 244 0.50 -8.01 19.75
N LYS A 245 0.46 -7.27 20.85
CA LYS A 245 -0.73 -6.53 21.29
C LYS A 245 -0.97 -5.28 20.46
N VAL A 246 0.10 -4.60 20.06
CA VAL A 246 0.07 -3.35 19.29
C VAL A 246 0.93 -3.48 18.05
N PHE A 247 0.44 -2.96 16.93
CA PHE A 247 1.22 -2.73 15.72
C PHE A 247 1.29 -1.22 15.43
N ALA A 248 2.50 -0.68 15.25
CA ALA A 248 2.68 0.74 15.02
C ALA A 248 3.26 1.04 13.63
N LEU A 249 2.59 1.91 12.87
CA LEU A 249 3.04 2.42 11.57
C LEU A 249 2.93 3.96 11.52
N PRO A 250 3.77 4.71 12.28
CA PRO A 250 3.74 6.16 12.34
C PRO A 250 4.46 6.80 11.14
N SER A 251 4.23 6.28 9.93
CA SER A 251 4.93 6.69 8.70
C SER A 251 4.63 8.14 8.33
N ILE A 252 5.64 8.86 7.80
CA ILE A 252 5.46 10.17 7.18
C ILE A 252 4.93 10.01 5.77
N ILE A 253 5.40 8.96 5.06
CA ILE A 253 5.00 8.63 3.70
C ILE A 253 4.45 7.21 3.70
N GLU A 254 3.16 7.08 3.44
CA GLU A 254 2.47 5.80 3.35
C GLU A 254 1.37 5.86 2.30
N GLY A 255 1.24 4.80 1.50
CA GLY A 255 0.12 4.64 0.59
C GLY A 255 -1.15 4.24 1.35
N VAL A 256 -1.34 2.95 1.55
CA VAL A 256 -2.47 2.39 2.33
C VAL A 256 -2.03 1.80 3.65
N GLY A 257 -0.80 1.26 3.72
CA GLY A 257 -0.31 0.56 4.90
C GLY A 257 -0.80 -0.89 4.98
N MET A 258 -0.53 -1.70 3.95
CA MET A 258 -0.93 -3.12 3.92
C MET A 258 -0.56 -3.88 5.19
N VAL A 259 0.64 -3.66 5.71
CA VAL A 259 1.11 -4.30 6.96
C VAL A 259 0.23 -3.96 8.17
N ALA A 260 -0.39 -2.79 8.20
CA ALA A 260 -1.32 -2.42 9.26
C ALA A 260 -2.69 -3.13 9.09
N LEU A 261 -3.15 -3.32 7.83
CA LEU A 261 -4.32 -4.17 7.57
C LEU A 261 -4.06 -5.61 8.02
N GLU A 262 -2.91 -6.17 7.65
CA GLU A 262 -2.49 -7.50 8.05
C GLU A 262 -2.43 -7.64 9.58
N ALA A 263 -1.74 -6.75 10.27
CA ALA A 263 -1.66 -6.77 11.73
C ALA A 263 -3.06 -6.67 12.40
N SER A 264 -3.97 -5.87 11.83
CA SER A 264 -5.32 -5.71 12.37
C SER A 264 -6.16 -6.98 12.33
N ILE A 265 -6.02 -7.81 11.28
CA ILE A 265 -6.75 -9.06 11.16
C ILE A 265 -6.17 -10.19 12.05
N PHE A 266 -4.92 -10.04 12.49
CA PHE A 266 -4.36 -10.85 13.56
C PHE A 266 -4.70 -10.34 14.97
N GLY A 267 -5.43 -9.25 15.09
CA GLY A 267 -5.92 -8.75 16.37
C GLY A 267 -5.00 -7.75 17.07
N CYS A 268 -4.01 -7.18 16.37
CA CYS A 268 -3.24 -6.07 16.93
C CYS A 268 -4.10 -4.79 17.03
N GLU A 269 -3.92 -4.01 18.09
CA GLU A 269 -4.33 -2.61 18.09
C GLU A 269 -3.43 -1.81 17.17
N ILE A 270 -4.01 -0.92 16.38
CA ILE A 270 -3.28 -0.22 15.31
C ILE A 270 -2.98 1.22 15.68
N ILE A 271 -1.70 1.56 15.72
CA ILE A 271 -1.20 2.92 15.80
C ILE A 271 -0.79 3.36 14.39
N LEU A 272 -1.41 4.40 13.88
CA LEU A 272 -1.30 4.76 12.46
C LEU A 272 -1.09 6.25 12.29
N THR A 273 -0.34 6.65 11.26
CA THR A 273 -0.21 8.06 10.88
C THR A 273 -1.57 8.70 10.60
N ASN A 274 -1.73 9.97 10.99
CA ASN A 274 -2.90 10.78 10.62
C ASN A 274 -2.77 11.40 9.21
N ILE A 275 -1.65 11.18 8.51
CA ILE A 275 -1.37 11.73 7.18
C ILE A 275 -1.81 10.74 6.09
N GLY A 276 -2.45 11.25 5.06
CA GLY A 276 -2.75 10.51 3.84
C GLY A 276 -3.93 9.53 3.93
N ALA A 277 -3.91 8.53 3.06
CA ALA A 277 -4.96 7.55 2.88
C ALA A 277 -5.10 6.48 3.98
N PRO A 278 -4.04 6.08 4.73
CA PRO A 278 -4.13 4.93 5.63
C PRO A 278 -5.31 4.98 6.62
N LYS A 279 -5.59 6.16 7.19
CA LYS A 279 -6.69 6.34 8.15
C LYS A 279 -8.08 5.98 7.63
N GLU A 280 -8.30 6.04 6.32
CA GLU A 280 -9.61 5.77 5.72
C GLU A 280 -10.00 4.30 5.81
N TYR A 281 -9.02 3.40 5.92
CA TYR A 281 -9.22 1.96 5.94
C TYR A 281 -9.76 1.42 7.27
N PHE A 282 -9.55 2.15 8.36
CA PHE A 282 -9.83 1.65 9.70
C PHE A 282 -11.15 2.16 10.31
N ASN A 283 -11.94 2.92 9.57
CA ASN A 283 -13.26 3.43 10.00
C ASN A 283 -13.25 4.06 11.40
N GLY A 284 -12.26 4.85 11.71
CA GLY A 284 -12.06 5.45 13.04
C GLY A 284 -11.53 4.48 14.12
N MET A 285 -11.32 3.21 13.77
CA MET A 285 -10.84 2.17 14.70
C MET A 285 -9.31 1.99 14.64
N ALA A 286 -8.57 3.09 14.59
CA ALA A 286 -7.12 3.12 14.76
C ALA A 286 -6.72 4.32 15.61
N HIS A 287 -5.65 4.19 16.37
CA HIS A 287 -5.06 5.28 17.13
C HIS A 287 -4.21 6.14 16.19
N LEU A 288 -4.78 7.25 15.69
CA LEU A 288 -4.11 8.13 14.75
C LEU A 288 -3.10 9.02 15.47
N VAL A 289 -1.85 9.05 14.97
CA VAL A 289 -0.75 9.84 15.55
C VAL A 289 -0.26 10.91 14.59
N ASN A 290 0.20 12.02 15.13
CA ASN A 290 1.07 12.94 14.42
C ASN A 290 2.47 12.29 14.28
N PRO A 291 2.93 11.93 13.06
CA PRO A 291 4.20 11.22 12.90
C PRO A 291 5.43 12.09 13.26
N TYR A 292 5.26 13.38 13.44
CA TYR A 292 6.33 14.30 13.83
C TYR A 292 6.44 14.49 15.35
N ASP A 293 5.48 13.95 16.11
CA ASP A 293 5.38 14.11 17.56
C ASP A 293 5.65 12.77 18.28
N ILE A 294 6.80 12.71 18.96
CA ILE A 294 7.23 11.53 19.72
C ILE A 294 6.27 11.25 20.88
N ASP A 295 5.74 12.28 21.51
CA ASP A 295 4.86 12.14 22.65
C ASP A 295 3.48 11.60 22.23
N ASP A 296 2.94 12.10 21.13
CA ASP A 296 1.68 11.58 20.58
C ASP A 296 1.82 10.09 20.18
N ILE A 297 2.95 9.70 19.57
CA ILE A 297 3.25 8.29 19.23
C ILE A 297 3.33 7.45 20.51
N GLY A 298 4.17 7.85 21.48
CA GLY A 298 4.44 7.06 22.67
C GLY A 298 3.22 6.91 23.58
N LEU A 299 2.49 7.99 23.84
CA LEU A 299 1.30 7.97 24.68
C LEU A 299 0.20 7.07 24.11
N LYS A 300 -0.03 7.10 22.79
CA LYS A 300 -1.05 6.25 22.15
C LYS A 300 -0.65 4.79 22.13
N ILE A 301 0.64 4.48 21.93
CA ILE A 301 1.14 3.10 22.08
C ILE A 301 0.93 2.61 23.53
N LYS A 302 1.34 3.39 24.53
CA LYS A 302 1.12 3.00 25.95
C LYS A 302 -0.33 2.75 26.26
N LYS A 303 -1.26 3.63 25.83
CA LYS A 303 -2.70 3.43 26.02
C LYS A 303 -3.19 2.13 25.40
N ALA A 304 -2.78 1.82 24.18
CA ALA A 304 -3.15 0.59 23.50
C ALA A 304 -2.58 -0.66 24.20
N LEU A 305 -1.33 -0.61 24.68
CA LEU A 305 -0.72 -1.68 25.48
C LEU A 305 -1.45 -1.90 26.81
N LEU A 306 -2.05 -0.86 27.39
CA LEU A 306 -2.89 -0.95 28.60
C LEU A 306 -4.32 -1.43 28.32
N GLY A 307 -4.66 -1.75 27.06
CA GLY A 307 -5.95 -2.34 26.69
C GLY A 307 -6.99 -1.33 26.18
N VAL A 308 -6.62 -0.07 25.97
CA VAL A 308 -7.50 0.88 25.28
C VAL A 308 -7.45 0.61 23.79
N GLY A 309 -8.52 0.04 23.23
CA GLY A 309 -8.48 -0.35 21.83
C GLY A 309 -9.82 -0.64 21.18
N TYR A 310 -9.75 -1.19 19.98
CA TYR A 310 -10.88 -1.41 19.08
C TYR A 310 -11.11 -2.87 18.73
N GLN A 311 -10.19 -3.75 19.12
CA GLN A 311 -10.35 -5.19 18.89
C GLN A 311 -11.45 -5.78 19.80
N PRO A 312 -12.20 -6.79 19.35
CA PRO A 312 -12.13 -7.48 18.04
C PRO A 312 -12.96 -6.82 16.92
N ARG A 313 -13.59 -5.65 17.16
CA ARG A 313 -14.45 -4.96 16.16
C ARG A 313 -13.69 -4.56 14.92
N LEU A 314 -12.46 -4.05 15.08
CA LEU A 314 -11.61 -3.67 13.97
C LEU A 314 -11.32 -4.86 13.05
N ARG A 315 -10.92 -6.01 13.62
CA ARG A 315 -10.67 -7.23 12.86
C ARG A 315 -11.88 -7.63 12.01
N LYS A 316 -13.08 -7.65 12.62
CA LYS A 316 -14.33 -7.99 11.92
C LYS A 316 -14.60 -7.05 10.74
N TYR A 317 -14.38 -5.77 10.94
CA TYR A 317 -14.58 -4.75 9.90
C TYR A 317 -13.64 -4.99 8.70
N ILE A 318 -12.33 -5.17 8.96
CA ILE A 318 -11.32 -5.37 7.90
C ILE A 318 -11.54 -6.69 7.17
N LEU A 319 -11.83 -7.79 7.87
CA LEU A 319 -12.13 -9.07 7.25
C LEU A 319 -13.31 -9.01 6.28
N ASN A 320 -14.32 -8.20 6.56
CA ASN A 320 -15.49 -8.07 5.69
C ASN A 320 -15.25 -7.18 4.46
N ARG A 321 -14.40 -6.15 4.57
CA ARG A 321 -14.26 -5.12 3.52
C ARG A 321 -12.98 -5.19 2.71
N ASN A 322 -11.97 -5.87 3.22
CA ASN A 322 -10.64 -5.91 2.62
C ASN A 322 -10.19 -7.35 2.30
N ASN A 323 -11.12 -8.32 2.28
CA ASN A 323 -10.80 -9.66 1.79
C ASN A 323 -10.72 -9.69 0.26
N SER A 324 -9.99 -10.68 -0.28
CA SER A 324 -9.76 -10.79 -1.71
C SER A 324 -11.06 -10.95 -2.50
N ASP A 325 -11.96 -11.80 -2.03
CA ASP A 325 -13.24 -12.08 -2.71
C ASP A 325 -14.08 -10.79 -2.89
N TYR A 326 -14.23 -10.00 -1.83
CA TYR A 326 -14.95 -8.73 -1.92
C TYR A 326 -14.27 -7.75 -2.89
N CYS A 327 -12.97 -7.51 -2.71
CA CYS A 327 -12.26 -6.52 -3.52
C CYS A 327 -12.17 -6.92 -5.00
N MET A 328 -12.01 -8.21 -5.29
CA MET A 328 -11.92 -8.68 -6.67
C MET A 328 -13.28 -8.70 -7.37
N LYS A 329 -14.37 -8.99 -6.67
CA LYS A 329 -15.73 -8.84 -7.20
C LYS A 329 -16.05 -7.38 -7.53
N GLU A 330 -15.63 -6.44 -6.69
CA GLU A 330 -15.78 -5.01 -6.98
C GLU A 330 -14.97 -4.62 -8.23
N LEU A 331 -13.71 -5.08 -8.35
CA LEU A 331 -12.89 -4.83 -9.54
C LEU A 331 -13.54 -5.42 -10.79
N ASP A 332 -13.93 -6.69 -10.77
CA ASP A 332 -14.59 -7.37 -11.89
C ASP A 332 -15.88 -6.65 -12.30
N SER A 333 -16.67 -6.19 -11.33
CA SER A 333 -17.88 -5.41 -11.58
C SER A 333 -17.59 -4.09 -12.30
N VAL A 334 -16.53 -3.36 -11.87
CA VAL A 334 -16.10 -2.12 -12.53
C VAL A 334 -15.65 -2.39 -13.96
N LEU A 335 -14.88 -3.47 -14.19
CA LEU A 335 -14.44 -3.85 -15.53
C LEU A 335 -15.64 -4.16 -16.44
N ARG A 336 -16.57 -5.02 -16.01
CA ARG A 336 -17.76 -5.39 -16.80
C ARG A 336 -18.66 -4.22 -17.10
N LYS A 337 -18.84 -3.28 -16.14
CA LYS A 337 -19.63 -2.07 -16.34
C LYS A 337 -19.06 -1.15 -17.43
N ASN A 338 -17.74 -1.14 -17.61
CA ASN A 338 -17.04 -0.28 -18.55
C ASN A 338 -16.62 -1.01 -19.85
N GLN A 339 -17.00 -2.28 -20.01
CA GLN A 339 -16.65 -3.06 -21.19
C GLN A 339 -17.28 -2.42 -22.43
N LYS A 340 -16.45 -2.04 -23.40
CA LYS A 340 -16.90 -1.57 -24.69
C LYS A 340 -17.24 -2.78 -25.56
N GLU A 341 -18.30 -2.69 -26.36
CA GLU A 341 -18.57 -3.67 -27.39
C GLU A 341 -17.37 -3.72 -28.37
N ARG A 342 -16.96 -4.93 -28.74
CA ARG A 342 -15.86 -5.17 -29.70
C ARG A 342 -16.26 -4.84 -31.12
#